data_62f4d9cfccad4b70aedd758bf0f24786
#
_entry.id   62f4d9cfccad4b70aedd758bf0f24786
#
_cell.length_a   1.000
_cell.length_b   1.000
_cell.length_c   1.000
_cell.angle_alpha   90.00
_cell.angle_beta   90.00
_cell.angle_gamma   90.00
#
_symmetry.space_group_name_H-M   'P 1'
#
loop_
_entity.id
_entity.type
_entity.pdbx_description
1 polymer ?
#
loop_
_entity_poly.entity_id
_entity_poly.type
_entity_poly.pdbx_seq_one_letter_code
_entity_poly.pdbx_strand_id
1 'polypeptide(L)'
;MTNATKLALEESLKRLLLKKPLDKITINDLTTDCGISRMTFYYHFKDIYDLVEWCCLEDARIALQGKKTSSTWHEGLLQIFDAVMENKPFILNVYRCVGREQIENYLFQLTCDLPMGVVTEKSKDIPITDEQKIFIADLYKY
;
A
#
# COMPACT_ATOMS: atom_id res chain seq x y z
N MET A 1 -8.56 12.96 11.86
CA MET A 1 -9.99 12.60 11.75
C MET A 1 -10.30 11.79 10.51
N THR A 2 -9.94 12.26 9.30
CA THR A 2 -10.12 11.46 8.08
C THR A 2 -9.38 10.12 8.14
N ASN A 3 -8.18 10.08 8.76
CA ASN A 3 -7.41 8.85 8.90
C ASN A 3 -8.08 7.83 9.82
N ALA A 4 -8.77 8.27 10.87
CA ALA A 4 -9.46 7.36 11.78
C ALA A 4 -10.57 6.58 11.07
N THR A 5 -11.33 7.25 10.19
CA THR A 5 -12.37 6.60 9.38
C THR A 5 -11.76 5.62 8.38
N LYS A 6 -10.68 6.00 7.72
CA LYS A 6 -9.98 5.12 6.79
C LYS A 6 -9.43 3.87 7.48
N LEU A 7 -8.83 4.03 8.65
CA LEU A 7 -8.32 2.90 9.44
C LEU A 7 -9.45 1.99 9.91
N ALA A 8 -10.59 2.55 10.31
CA ALA A 8 -11.77 1.76 10.70
C ALA A 8 -12.27 0.94 9.51
N LEU A 9 -12.30 1.51 8.31
CA LEU A 9 -12.68 0.81 7.09
C LEU A 9 -11.68 -0.30 6.74
N GLU A 10 -10.39 -0.05 6.91
CA GLU A 10 -9.35 -1.06 6.71
C GLU A 10 -9.54 -2.26 7.64
N GLU A 11 -9.74 -2.00 8.93
CA GLU A 11 -9.98 -3.05 9.92
C GLU A 11 -11.24 -3.85 9.59
N SER A 12 -12.31 -3.16 9.22
CA SER A 12 -13.56 -3.80 8.81
C SER A 12 -13.37 -4.69 7.60
N LEU A 13 -12.68 -4.19 6.59
CA LEU A 13 -12.37 -4.95 5.38
C LEU A 13 -11.58 -6.22 5.72
N LYS A 14 -10.55 -6.10 6.53
CA LYS A 14 -9.73 -7.26 6.93
C LYS A 14 -10.54 -8.30 7.72
N ARG A 15 -11.43 -7.85 8.61
CA ARG A 15 -12.33 -8.77 9.35
C ARG A 15 -13.27 -9.50 8.41
N LEU A 16 -13.89 -8.78 7.48
CA LEU A 16 -14.84 -9.37 6.54
C LEU A 16 -14.18 -10.35 5.58
N LEU A 17 -12.93 -10.08 5.19
CA LEU A 17 -12.17 -10.98 4.33
C LEU A 17 -11.83 -12.33 4.97
N LEU A 18 -11.88 -12.41 6.30
CA LEU A 18 -11.74 -13.69 7.00
C LEU A 18 -13.00 -14.55 6.84
N LYS A 19 -14.14 -13.96 6.51
CA LYS A 19 -15.44 -14.64 6.44
C LYS A 19 -15.88 -14.91 5.00
N LYS A 20 -15.53 -14.04 4.05
CA LYS A 20 -15.95 -14.18 2.66
C LYS A 20 -14.95 -13.50 1.71
N PRO A 21 -14.93 -13.92 0.42
CA PRO A 21 -14.00 -13.34 -0.54
C PRO A 21 -14.35 -11.89 -0.87
N LEU A 22 -13.36 -11.15 -1.39
CA LEU A 22 -13.48 -9.72 -1.67
C LEU A 22 -14.63 -9.39 -2.62
N ASP A 23 -14.87 -10.22 -3.64
CA ASP A 23 -15.93 -9.99 -4.63
C ASP A 23 -17.35 -10.16 -4.04
N LYS A 24 -17.47 -10.70 -2.84
CA LYS A 24 -18.74 -10.85 -2.13
C LYS A 24 -18.95 -9.79 -1.05
N ILE A 25 -17.95 -8.95 -0.78
CA ILE A 25 -18.06 -7.86 0.18
C ILE A 25 -18.65 -6.65 -0.50
N THR A 26 -19.70 -6.08 0.08
CA THR A 26 -20.36 -4.87 -0.43
C THR A 26 -19.98 -3.65 0.40
N ILE A 27 -20.20 -2.46 -0.16
CA ILE A 27 -20.01 -1.21 0.57
C ILE A 27 -20.94 -1.17 1.79
N ASN A 28 -22.17 -1.71 1.67
CA ASN A 28 -23.08 -1.82 2.80
C ASN A 28 -22.52 -2.66 3.94
N ASP A 29 -21.86 -3.79 3.61
CA ASP A 29 -21.21 -4.63 4.61
C ASP A 29 -20.19 -3.83 5.41
N LEU A 30 -19.34 -3.07 4.72
CA LEU A 30 -18.30 -2.26 5.34
C LEU A 30 -18.89 -1.14 6.20
N THR A 31 -19.84 -0.41 5.65
CA THR A 31 -20.44 0.75 6.34
C THR A 31 -21.25 0.31 7.55
N THR A 32 -21.96 -0.80 7.44
CA THR A 32 -22.71 -1.36 8.58
C THR A 32 -21.75 -1.82 9.68
N ASP A 33 -20.66 -2.50 9.31
CA ASP A 33 -19.68 -2.98 10.29
C ASP A 33 -18.95 -1.82 10.99
N CYS A 34 -18.67 -0.74 10.26
CA CYS A 34 -18.01 0.46 10.81
C CYS A 34 -18.96 1.43 11.51
N GLY A 35 -20.26 1.31 11.29
CA GLY A 35 -21.24 2.27 11.83
C GLY A 35 -21.19 3.63 11.15
N ILE A 36 -20.87 3.69 9.85
CA ILE A 36 -20.85 4.93 9.06
C ILE A 36 -21.86 4.85 7.91
N SER A 37 -22.14 5.99 7.30
CA SER A 37 -23.04 6.06 6.14
C SER A 37 -22.30 5.73 4.84
N ARG A 38 -23.05 5.34 3.80
CA ARG A 38 -22.51 5.18 2.45
C ARG A 38 -21.88 6.48 1.93
N MET A 39 -22.49 7.61 2.25
CA MET A 39 -21.97 8.93 1.86
C MET A 39 -20.57 9.15 2.45
N THR A 40 -20.35 8.78 3.71
CA THR A 40 -19.04 8.87 4.36
C THR A 40 -18.02 8.00 3.65
N PHE A 41 -18.41 6.79 3.24
CA PHE A 41 -17.52 5.92 2.46
C PHE A 41 -17.11 6.60 1.16
N TYR A 42 -18.07 7.09 0.37
CA TYR A 42 -17.79 7.71 -0.92
C TYR A 42 -17.06 9.05 -0.82
N TYR A 43 -17.07 9.67 0.34
CA TYR A 43 -16.24 10.84 0.61
C TYR A 43 -14.75 10.48 0.59
N HIS A 44 -14.39 9.28 1.05
CA HIS A 44 -13.00 8.84 1.16
C HIS A 44 -12.53 7.97 0.00
N PHE A 45 -13.40 7.13 -0.54
CA PHE A 45 -13.04 6.13 -1.54
C PHE A 45 -14.07 6.07 -2.65
N LYS A 46 -13.59 5.86 -3.86
CA LYS A 46 -14.41 5.73 -5.05
C LYS A 46 -15.20 4.41 -5.05
N ASP A 47 -14.55 3.32 -4.65
CA ASP A 47 -15.12 1.97 -4.55
C ASP A 47 -14.30 1.12 -3.59
N ILE A 48 -14.65 -0.17 -3.46
CA ILE A 48 -13.95 -1.11 -2.58
C ILE A 48 -12.51 -1.31 -3.04
N TYR A 49 -12.25 -1.32 -4.35
CA TYR A 49 -10.90 -1.52 -4.88
C TYR A 49 -9.99 -0.35 -4.56
N ASP A 50 -10.53 0.86 -4.54
CA ASP A 50 -9.81 2.06 -4.10
C ASP A 50 -9.41 1.93 -2.62
N LEU A 51 -10.31 1.42 -1.78
CA LEU A 51 -10.00 1.11 -0.38
C LEU A 51 -8.90 0.04 -0.26
N VAL A 52 -8.98 -1.02 -1.06
CA VAL A 52 -7.96 -2.08 -1.07
C VAL A 52 -6.59 -1.52 -1.44
N GLU A 53 -6.52 -0.69 -2.47
CA GLU A 53 -5.28 -0.03 -2.87
C GLU A 53 -4.71 0.81 -1.73
N TRP A 54 -5.56 1.61 -1.10
CA TRP A 54 -5.14 2.44 0.04
C TRP A 54 -4.60 1.57 1.18
N CYS A 55 -5.27 0.46 1.51
CA CYS A 55 -4.81 -0.46 2.56
C CYS A 55 -3.42 -1.01 2.26
N CYS A 56 -3.20 -1.47 1.02
CA CYS A 56 -1.91 -2.02 0.61
C CYS A 56 -0.81 -0.98 0.70
N LEU A 57 -1.06 0.23 0.19
CA LEU A 57 -0.09 1.32 0.21
C LEU A 57 0.20 1.80 1.63
N GLU A 58 -0.81 1.91 2.47
CA GLU A 58 -0.64 2.37 3.85
C GLU A 58 0.12 1.37 4.71
N ASP A 59 -0.20 0.07 4.60
CA ASP A 59 0.51 -0.97 5.33
C ASP A 59 2.00 -0.98 4.97
N ALA A 60 2.30 -0.81 3.69
CA ALA A 60 3.69 -0.79 3.24
C ALA A 60 4.39 0.52 3.60
N ARG A 61 3.68 1.65 3.57
CA ARG A 61 4.24 2.92 4.05
C ARG A 61 4.69 2.80 5.50
N ILE A 62 3.87 2.17 6.33
CA ILE A 62 4.20 1.94 7.74
C ILE A 62 5.42 1.01 7.84
N ALA A 63 5.45 -0.07 7.07
CA ALA A 63 6.56 -1.02 7.08
C ALA A 63 7.89 -0.38 6.64
N LEU A 64 7.83 0.61 5.72
CA LEU A 64 9.01 1.28 5.19
C LEU A 64 9.42 2.51 5.98
N GLN A 65 8.68 2.89 7.01
CA GLN A 65 8.94 4.11 7.77
C GLN A 65 10.37 4.13 8.31
N GLY A 66 11.15 5.14 7.93
CA GLY A 66 12.54 5.28 8.33
C GLY A 66 13.54 4.34 7.65
N LYS A 67 13.11 3.58 6.62
CA LYS A 67 13.93 2.54 5.98
C LYS A 67 14.24 2.84 4.50
N LYS A 68 14.40 4.13 4.15
CA LYS A 68 14.62 4.56 2.76
C LYS A 68 16.02 5.09 2.49
N THR A 69 17.00 4.73 3.31
CA THR A 69 18.39 5.16 3.15
C THR A 69 19.27 4.01 2.66
N SER A 70 20.50 4.32 2.25
CA SER A 70 21.44 3.30 1.78
C SER A 70 21.81 2.29 2.84
N SER A 71 21.70 2.64 4.12
CA SER A 71 21.97 1.75 5.25
C SER A 71 20.75 0.96 5.72
N THR A 72 19.54 1.37 5.36
CA THR A 72 18.30 0.81 5.90
C THR A 72 17.38 0.18 4.86
N TRP A 73 17.64 0.35 3.57
CA TRP A 73 16.74 -0.14 2.52
C TRP A 73 16.56 -1.67 2.53
N HIS A 74 17.60 -2.42 2.94
CA HIS A 74 17.50 -3.87 3.08
C HIS A 74 16.48 -4.25 4.15
N GLU A 75 16.53 -3.56 5.29
CA GLU A 75 15.58 -3.77 6.38
C GLU A 75 14.16 -3.42 5.94
N GLY A 76 14.02 -2.32 5.19
CA GLY A 76 12.73 -1.91 4.63
C GLY A 76 12.15 -2.97 3.70
N LEU A 77 12.97 -3.52 2.81
CA LEU A 77 12.55 -4.58 1.90
C LEU A 77 12.13 -5.84 2.66
N LEU A 78 12.91 -6.26 3.66
CA LEU A 78 12.56 -7.40 4.50
C LEU A 78 11.24 -7.16 5.25
N GLN A 79 11.00 -5.94 5.73
CA GLN A 79 9.76 -5.59 6.41
C GLN A 79 8.55 -5.64 5.48
N ILE A 80 8.72 -5.32 4.20
CA ILE A 80 7.65 -5.51 3.21
C ILE A 80 7.28 -7.00 3.10
N PHE A 81 8.28 -7.88 3.01
CA PHE A 81 8.03 -9.31 2.96
C PHE A 81 7.35 -9.82 4.23
N ASP A 82 7.80 -9.36 5.39
CA ASP A 82 7.16 -9.73 6.66
C ASP A 82 5.71 -9.26 6.73
N ALA A 83 5.43 -8.04 6.29
CA ALA A 83 4.07 -7.49 6.25
C ALA A 83 3.17 -8.30 5.31
N VAL A 84 3.68 -8.72 4.14
CA VAL A 84 2.95 -9.58 3.22
C VAL A 84 2.63 -10.93 3.87
N MET A 85 3.60 -11.52 4.56
CA MET A 85 3.39 -12.80 5.23
C MET A 85 2.37 -12.70 6.38
N GLU A 86 2.42 -11.62 7.16
CA GLU A 86 1.47 -11.38 8.25
C GLU A 86 0.05 -11.18 7.73
N ASN A 87 -0.09 -10.55 6.57
CA ASN A 87 -1.38 -10.27 5.93
C ASN A 87 -1.69 -11.23 4.79
N LYS A 88 -1.11 -12.43 4.82
CA LYS A 88 -1.25 -13.41 3.73
C LYS A 88 -2.70 -13.67 3.29
N PRO A 89 -3.68 -13.89 4.19
CA PRO A 89 -5.06 -14.10 3.76
C PRO A 89 -5.63 -12.90 3.00
N PHE A 90 -5.33 -11.68 3.46
CA PHE A 90 -5.74 -10.45 2.79
C PHE A 90 -5.12 -10.34 1.40
N ILE A 91 -3.81 -10.54 1.29
CA ILE A 91 -3.08 -10.44 0.03
C ILE A 91 -3.57 -11.49 -0.98
N LEU A 92 -3.82 -12.72 -0.55
CA LEU A 92 -4.34 -13.77 -1.42
C LEU A 92 -5.74 -13.45 -1.93
N ASN A 93 -6.62 -12.90 -1.09
CA ASN A 93 -7.94 -12.45 -1.51
C ASN A 93 -7.85 -11.33 -2.54
N VAL A 94 -6.99 -10.34 -2.29
CA VAL A 94 -6.77 -9.23 -3.22
C VAL A 94 -6.25 -9.77 -4.56
N TYR A 95 -5.26 -10.64 -4.54
CA TYR A 95 -4.69 -11.23 -5.75
C TYR A 95 -5.74 -11.96 -6.58
N ARG A 96 -6.60 -12.74 -5.94
CA ARG A 96 -7.65 -13.49 -6.64
C ARG A 96 -8.69 -12.60 -7.29
N CYS A 97 -8.99 -11.45 -6.68
CA CYS A 97 -10.09 -10.59 -7.13
C CYS A 97 -9.67 -9.46 -8.05
N VAL A 98 -8.49 -8.87 -7.84
CA VAL A 98 -8.00 -7.74 -8.67
C VAL A 98 -7.04 -8.18 -9.77
N GLY A 99 -6.47 -9.39 -9.64
CA GLY A 99 -5.58 -9.93 -10.64
C GLY A 99 -4.13 -9.52 -10.48
N ARG A 100 -3.29 -10.21 -11.26
CA ARG A 100 -1.83 -10.09 -11.16
C ARG A 100 -1.34 -8.69 -11.51
N GLU A 101 -1.86 -8.10 -12.57
CA GLU A 101 -1.42 -6.78 -13.04
C GLU A 101 -1.58 -5.72 -11.95
N GLN A 102 -2.72 -5.73 -11.27
CA GLN A 102 -3.01 -4.76 -10.23
C GLN A 102 -2.09 -4.92 -9.02
N ILE A 103 -1.81 -6.15 -8.64
CA ILE A 103 -0.86 -6.44 -7.54
C ILE A 103 0.55 -5.99 -7.93
N GLU A 104 0.96 -6.23 -9.17
CA GLU A 104 2.26 -5.77 -9.65
C GLU A 104 2.35 -4.24 -9.61
N ASN A 105 1.27 -3.53 -9.98
CA ASN A 105 1.23 -2.07 -9.88
C ASN A 105 1.35 -1.59 -8.44
N TYR A 106 0.66 -2.24 -7.50
CA TYR A 106 0.78 -1.90 -6.08
C TYR A 106 2.21 -2.10 -5.57
N LEU A 107 2.80 -3.25 -5.86
CA LEU A 107 4.19 -3.54 -5.47
C LEU A 107 5.17 -2.57 -6.10
N PHE A 108 4.96 -2.20 -7.35
CA PHE A 108 5.79 -1.23 -8.04
C PHE A 108 5.75 0.14 -7.35
N GLN A 109 4.56 0.62 -6.99
CA GLN A 109 4.41 1.88 -6.27
C GLN A 109 5.11 1.84 -4.91
N LEU A 110 5.03 0.72 -4.20
CA LEU A 110 5.66 0.54 -2.89
C LEU A 110 7.16 0.55 -2.96
N THR A 111 7.71 -0.15 -3.94
CA THR A 111 9.16 -0.34 -4.05
C THR A 111 9.89 0.80 -4.75
N CYS A 112 9.17 1.65 -5.50
CA CYS A 112 9.82 2.75 -6.22
C CYS A 112 10.45 3.81 -5.30
N ASP A 113 9.94 3.96 -4.08
CA ASP A 113 10.48 4.91 -3.11
C ASP A 113 11.84 4.49 -2.55
N LEU A 114 12.14 3.19 -2.51
CA LEU A 114 13.41 2.69 -1.97
C LEU A 114 14.61 3.13 -2.81
N PRO A 115 14.66 2.86 -4.14
CA PRO A 115 15.76 3.35 -4.97
C PRO A 115 15.86 4.87 -4.97
N MET A 116 14.73 5.58 -5.02
CA MET A 116 14.72 7.04 -5.01
C MET A 116 15.29 7.59 -3.71
N GLY A 117 14.98 6.99 -2.57
CA GLY A 117 15.53 7.39 -1.27
C GLY A 117 17.04 7.23 -1.23
N VAL A 118 17.57 6.13 -1.75
CA VAL A 118 19.02 5.89 -1.83
C VAL A 118 19.69 6.89 -2.76
N VAL A 119 19.12 7.10 -3.94
CA VAL A 119 19.66 8.08 -4.92
C VAL A 119 19.68 9.48 -4.31
N THR A 120 18.62 9.89 -3.63
CA THR A 120 18.54 11.20 -2.99
C THR A 120 19.63 11.35 -1.92
N GLU A 121 19.83 10.34 -1.10
CA GLU A 121 20.89 10.35 -0.07
C GLU A 121 22.29 10.44 -0.67
N LYS A 122 22.58 9.57 -1.65
CA LYS A 122 23.91 9.48 -2.26
C LYS A 122 24.24 10.70 -3.13
N SER A 123 23.24 11.44 -3.58
CA SER A 123 23.43 12.60 -4.46
C SER A 123 23.39 13.95 -3.75
N LYS A 124 23.37 13.98 -2.42
CA LYS A 124 23.31 15.23 -1.64
C LYS A 124 24.38 16.24 -2.02
N ASP A 125 25.59 15.77 -2.27
CA ASP A 125 26.75 16.60 -2.60
C ASP A 125 27.08 16.59 -4.08
N ILE A 126 26.22 16.01 -4.91
CA ILE A 126 26.42 15.89 -6.35
C ILE A 126 25.38 16.74 -7.08
N PRO A 127 25.78 17.65 -8.00
CA PRO A 127 24.84 18.51 -8.70
C PRO A 127 24.11 17.75 -9.81
N ILE A 128 23.10 16.97 -9.46
CA ILE A 128 22.23 16.27 -10.41
C ILE A 128 20.80 16.80 -10.30
N THR A 129 20.07 16.75 -11.41
CA THR A 129 18.68 17.20 -11.45
C THR A 129 17.75 16.13 -10.91
N ASP A 130 16.52 16.53 -10.56
CA ASP A 130 15.50 15.58 -10.12
C ASP A 130 15.17 14.57 -11.23
N GLU A 131 15.17 14.98 -12.49
CA GLU A 131 14.96 14.08 -13.63
C GLU A 131 16.05 13.00 -13.70
N GLN A 132 17.31 13.39 -13.45
CA GLN A 132 18.42 12.44 -13.41
C GLN A 132 18.29 11.46 -12.26
N LYS A 133 17.84 11.93 -11.09
CA LYS A 133 17.55 11.06 -9.92
C LYS A 133 16.47 10.05 -10.24
N ILE A 134 15.40 10.48 -10.88
CA ILE A 134 14.30 9.61 -11.29
C ILE A 134 14.80 8.56 -12.29
N PHE A 135 15.58 8.97 -13.27
CA PHE A 135 16.16 8.06 -14.26
C PHE A 135 17.02 6.97 -13.58
N ILE A 136 17.90 7.36 -12.66
CA ILE A 136 18.77 6.41 -11.94
C ILE A 136 17.92 5.46 -11.10
N ALA A 137 16.94 5.97 -10.37
CA ALA A 137 16.05 5.16 -9.55
C ALA A 137 15.27 4.16 -10.40
N ASP A 138 14.81 4.57 -11.59
CA ASP A 138 14.08 3.71 -12.50
C ASP A 138 14.93 2.52 -13.00
N LEU A 139 16.23 2.69 -13.16
CA LEU A 139 17.12 1.61 -13.55
C LEU A 139 17.19 0.50 -12.49
N TYR A 140 17.00 0.84 -11.23
CA TYR A 140 17.10 -0.11 -10.11
C TYR A 140 15.75 -0.71 -9.69
N LYS A 141 14.65 -0.30 -10.29
CA LYS A 141 13.32 -0.89 -10.04
C LYS A 141 13.18 -2.28 -10.65
N TYR A 142 13.91 -2.52 -11.71
CA TYR A 142 13.88 -3.77 -12.49
C TYR A 142 15.14 -4.62 -12.21
#